data_85b490931a87e50539986d45ba310f6d
#
_entry.id   85b490931a87e50539986d45ba310f6d
#
_cell.length_a   1.000
_cell.length_b   1.000
_cell.length_c   1.000
_cell.angle_alpha   90.00
_cell.angle_beta   90.00
_cell.angle_gamma   90.00
#
_symmetry.space_group_name_H-M   'P 1'
#
loop_
_entity.id
_entity.type
_entity.pdbx_description
1 polymer ?
#
loop_
_entity_poly.entity_id
_entity_poly.type
_entity_poly.pdbx_seq_one_letter_code
_entity_poly.pdbx_strand_id
1 'polypeptide(L)'
;MALAPTPAAPEMIVDAGGAIPGPDSHGPGDPGGVWPSSGASYYALFAIIFATFMTFFDQTVFGMLAQRIKVDFQLSDEALGFVGGPASIIFYVLVGIPMARLADIYPRKFVLAGGMVATSVVMMVGGLAQSFNQFIASRMFLGAGGSAHAPAAYSQLADAFPPKKITRAFALLQLGFIGGTTIGVMWGGKLVVQSAGWNDAPIFGMKVFGWQWLMVYMGGVGLLAALMLLLAKEPTRKLPPGKSTSVPAGAPLSRKIGTFLGLDALKAIRARNAVFYPMFGALALAAIETFGLAFWRVPFMVRTYGWNEAEIGAVMGPMMLVANLIGITLGGVFIEWLAKRYSDANVRGAAILFGGSTICAITSPLMPTGEASLVVMALGGIFGLAGAVPQNAAIQRIAPPEMRGQVTAFYLFMFTFFGAMGSQVVGSVAYRIVGDEAELWKALVMTAGILLPIATLLMIRAIKPYREEVARLEAEGR
;
A
#
# COMPACT_ATOMS: atom_id res chain seq x y z
N MET A 1 -51.01 50.20 5.29
CA MET A 1 -50.49 48.81 5.34
C MET A 1 -49.02 48.91 5.71
N ALA A 2 -48.72 48.72 6.97
CA ALA A 2 -47.41 49.02 7.59
C ALA A 2 -46.41 47.89 7.32
N LEU A 3 -45.25 48.29 6.86
CA LEU A 3 -44.06 47.35 6.72
C LEU A 3 -43.53 47.02 8.09
N ALA A 4 -43.35 45.73 8.35
CA ALA A 4 -42.72 45.20 9.57
C ALA A 4 -41.21 45.51 9.60
N PRO A 5 -40.62 45.75 10.78
CA PRO A 5 -39.21 46.09 10.90
C PRO A 5 -38.32 44.87 10.72
N THR A 6 -37.20 45.09 10.03
CA THR A 6 -36.08 44.13 9.84
C THR A 6 -35.43 43.83 11.20
N PRO A 7 -35.09 42.57 11.52
CA PRO A 7 -34.37 42.28 12.74
C PRO A 7 -32.92 42.79 12.67
N ALA A 8 -32.52 43.46 13.76
CA ALA A 8 -31.17 44.00 13.96
C ALA A 8 -30.11 42.90 13.98
N ALA A 9 -28.96 43.16 13.34
CA ALA A 9 -27.78 42.33 13.42
C ALA A 9 -27.26 42.27 14.88
N PRO A 10 -26.73 41.14 15.33
CA PRO A 10 -26.15 41.03 16.67
C PRO A 10 -24.92 41.94 16.80
N GLU A 11 -24.97 42.82 17.79
CA GLU A 11 -23.82 43.65 18.21
C GLU A 11 -22.62 42.78 18.54
N MET A 12 -21.51 43.04 17.85
CA MET A 12 -20.20 42.52 18.24
C MET A 12 -19.78 43.20 19.56
N ILE A 13 -19.77 42.46 20.65
CA ILE A 13 -19.12 42.89 21.90
C ILE A 13 -17.61 42.85 21.61
N VAL A 14 -17.02 44.01 21.40
CA VAL A 14 -15.56 44.18 21.35
C VAL A 14 -15.09 44.23 22.80
N ASP A 15 -14.51 43.10 23.25
CA ASP A 15 -13.83 43.04 24.53
C ASP A 15 -12.52 43.78 24.42
N ALA A 16 -12.38 44.88 25.18
CA ALA A 16 -11.22 45.76 25.16
C ALA A 16 -10.08 45.18 26.04
N GLY A 17 -9.46 44.16 25.55
CA GLY A 17 -8.28 43.52 26.18
C GLY A 17 -7.38 42.89 25.12
N GLY A 18 -6.86 43.71 24.20
CA GLY A 18 -6.11 43.23 23.05
C GLY A 18 -4.75 42.68 23.36
N ALA A 19 -4.66 41.39 23.62
CA ALA A 19 -3.46 40.63 23.35
C ALA A 19 -3.62 40.02 21.94
N ILE A 20 -2.71 40.34 21.03
CA ILE A 20 -2.60 39.69 19.72
C ILE A 20 -2.36 38.20 20.01
N PRO A 21 -3.25 37.30 19.60
CA PRO A 21 -3.04 35.87 19.81
C PRO A 21 -1.75 35.46 19.10
N GLY A 22 -0.84 34.81 19.85
CA GLY A 22 0.39 34.26 19.28
C GLY A 22 0.13 33.25 18.15
N PRO A 23 1.14 32.84 17.39
CA PRO A 23 1.00 31.96 16.23
C PRO A 23 0.38 30.58 16.51
N ASP A 24 0.06 30.27 17.76
CA ASP A 24 -0.60 29.03 18.23
C ASP A 24 -2.07 29.25 18.64
N SER A 25 -2.67 30.41 18.39
CA SER A 25 -4.07 30.69 18.73
C SER A 25 -5.02 29.98 17.79
N HIS A 26 -5.96 29.25 18.38
CA HIS A 26 -7.00 28.47 17.73
C HIS A 26 -7.93 29.38 16.88
N GLY A 27 -8.10 29.07 15.58
CA GLY A 27 -9.07 29.77 14.73
C GLY A 27 -10.51 29.42 15.10
N PRO A 28 -11.51 30.25 14.72
CA PRO A 28 -12.92 30.00 14.97
C PRO A 28 -13.32 28.69 14.28
N GLY A 29 -13.61 27.65 15.08
CA GLY A 29 -13.95 26.30 14.63
C GLY A 29 -13.11 25.19 15.26
N ASP A 30 -12.14 25.52 16.13
CA ASP A 30 -11.44 24.51 16.91
C ASP A 30 -12.30 24.11 18.12
N PRO A 31 -12.78 22.85 18.21
CA PRO A 31 -13.66 22.42 19.31
C PRO A 31 -12.87 22.20 20.64
N GLY A 32 -12.01 23.15 21.02
CA GLY A 32 -11.39 23.15 22.37
C GLY A 32 -10.39 22.01 22.64
N GLY A 33 -9.96 21.30 21.63
CA GLY A 33 -9.03 20.18 21.75
C GLY A 33 -7.59 20.65 21.79
N VAL A 34 -6.93 20.51 22.93
CA VAL A 34 -5.49 20.72 23.06
C VAL A 34 -4.77 19.70 22.18
N TRP A 35 -4.05 20.17 21.17
CA TRP A 35 -3.17 19.31 20.38
C TRP A 35 -2.08 18.73 21.30
N PRO A 36 -1.63 17.47 21.09
CA PRO A 36 -0.49 16.96 21.82
C PRO A 36 0.72 17.89 21.63
N SER A 37 1.62 17.91 22.62
CA SER A 37 2.87 18.66 22.47
C SER A 37 3.58 18.25 21.17
N SER A 38 4.27 19.19 20.51
CA SER A 38 4.99 18.91 19.26
C SER A 38 5.92 17.71 19.41
N GLY A 39 6.64 17.57 20.52
CA GLY A 39 7.49 16.41 20.79
C GLY A 39 6.72 15.09 20.80
N ALA A 40 5.56 15.02 21.44
CA ALA A 40 4.73 13.81 21.49
C ALA A 40 4.17 13.45 20.10
N SER A 41 3.74 14.45 19.30
CA SER A 41 3.25 14.23 17.94
C SER A 41 4.34 13.71 17.01
N TYR A 42 5.55 14.31 17.06
CA TYR A 42 6.67 13.84 16.23
C TYR A 42 7.23 12.50 16.71
N TYR A 43 7.20 12.19 17.99
CA TYR A 43 7.54 10.86 18.48
C TYR A 43 6.56 9.80 17.97
N ALA A 44 5.25 10.06 18.04
CA ALA A 44 4.23 9.17 17.49
C ALA A 44 4.42 8.96 15.97
N LEU A 45 4.70 10.05 15.22
CA LEU A 45 5.01 9.97 13.80
C LEU A 45 6.25 9.10 13.54
N PHE A 46 7.33 9.30 14.30
CA PHE A 46 8.55 8.50 14.16
C PHE A 46 8.31 7.02 14.46
N ALA A 47 7.58 6.70 15.54
CA ALA A 47 7.22 5.31 15.88
C ALA A 47 6.38 4.65 14.77
N ILE A 48 5.43 5.37 14.18
CA ILE A 48 4.61 4.88 13.06
C ILE A 48 5.44 4.73 11.79
N ILE A 49 6.34 5.68 11.48
CA ILE A 49 7.28 5.57 10.35
C ILE A 49 8.16 4.34 10.51
N PHE A 50 8.71 4.10 11.70
CA PHE A 50 9.56 2.95 11.96
C PHE A 50 8.80 1.62 11.86
N ALA A 51 7.58 1.56 12.38
CA ALA A 51 6.72 0.38 12.23
C ALA A 51 6.34 0.11 10.76
N THR A 52 6.04 1.18 9.98
CA THR A 52 5.81 1.09 8.54
C THR A 52 7.06 0.60 7.82
N PHE A 53 8.21 1.18 8.14
CA PHE A 53 9.51 0.75 7.62
C PHE A 53 9.73 -0.75 7.86
N MET A 54 9.55 -1.24 9.08
CA MET A 54 9.72 -2.65 9.42
C MET A 54 8.78 -3.56 8.64
N THR A 55 7.53 -3.15 8.45
CA THR A 55 6.54 -3.93 7.68
C THR A 55 6.97 -4.10 6.22
N PHE A 56 7.42 -3.03 5.56
CA PHE A 56 7.85 -3.09 4.16
C PHE A 56 9.25 -3.68 3.98
N PHE A 57 10.12 -3.50 4.96
CA PHE A 57 11.42 -4.15 5.03
C PHE A 57 11.26 -5.67 5.09
N ASP A 58 10.38 -6.17 5.97
CA ASP A 58 10.07 -7.60 6.08
C ASP A 58 9.54 -8.18 4.77
N GLN A 59 8.53 -7.55 4.17
CA GLN A 59 7.98 -8.01 2.89
C GLN A 59 9.04 -8.07 1.79
N THR A 60 9.96 -7.11 1.77
CA THR A 60 11.03 -7.05 0.77
C THR A 60 12.07 -8.14 0.99
N VAL A 61 12.53 -8.30 2.23
CA VAL A 61 13.51 -9.36 2.59
C VAL A 61 12.91 -10.74 2.36
N PHE A 62 11.62 -10.93 2.62
CA PHE A 62 10.94 -12.18 2.30
C PHE A 62 11.00 -12.51 0.79
N GLY A 63 10.78 -11.53 -0.08
CA GLY A 63 10.94 -11.70 -1.53
C GLY A 63 12.38 -12.10 -1.91
N MET A 64 13.39 -11.60 -1.20
CA MET A 64 14.79 -12.00 -1.40
C MET A 64 15.08 -13.42 -0.90
N LEU A 65 14.39 -13.87 0.15
CA LEU A 65 14.51 -15.24 0.69
C LEU A 65 13.78 -16.29 -0.18
N ALA A 66 12.94 -15.87 -1.11
CA ALA A 66 12.03 -16.76 -1.85
C ALA A 66 12.73 -17.98 -2.47
N GLN A 67 13.90 -17.77 -3.11
CA GLN A 67 14.64 -18.88 -3.74
C GLN A 67 15.20 -19.86 -2.71
N ARG A 68 15.68 -19.38 -1.55
CA ARG A 68 16.21 -20.23 -0.47
C ARG A 68 15.11 -21.04 0.18
N ILE A 69 13.99 -20.41 0.49
CA ILE A 69 12.79 -21.07 1.04
C ILE A 69 12.32 -22.19 0.12
N LYS A 70 12.32 -21.93 -1.20
CA LYS A 70 11.97 -22.93 -2.20
C LYS A 70 12.87 -24.16 -2.13
N VAL A 71 14.19 -23.95 -2.11
CA VAL A 71 15.18 -25.04 -2.09
C VAL A 71 15.06 -25.85 -0.80
N ASP A 72 15.03 -25.19 0.36
CA ASP A 72 15.05 -25.87 1.66
C ASP A 72 13.77 -26.66 1.96
N PHE A 73 12.59 -26.15 1.53
CA PHE A 73 11.32 -26.86 1.64
C PHE A 73 10.95 -27.69 0.38
N GLN A 74 11.81 -27.72 -0.64
CA GLN A 74 11.59 -28.43 -1.92
C GLN A 74 10.25 -28.07 -2.58
N LEU A 75 9.96 -26.78 -2.68
CA LEU A 75 8.68 -26.28 -3.17
C LEU A 75 8.65 -26.22 -4.69
N SER A 76 7.45 -26.42 -5.25
CA SER A 76 7.16 -26.00 -6.62
C SER A 76 7.05 -24.46 -6.70
N ASP A 77 7.21 -23.88 -7.90
CA ASP A 77 7.02 -22.44 -8.11
C ASP A 77 5.58 -22.01 -7.80
N GLU A 78 4.60 -22.90 -8.03
CA GLU A 78 3.21 -22.65 -7.67
C GLU A 78 3.02 -22.52 -6.15
N ALA A 79 3.62 -23.43 -5.36
CA ALA A 79 3.56 -23.38 -3.90
C ALA A 79 4.29 -22.14 -3.34
N LEU A 80 5.44 -21.79 -3.91
CA LEU A 80 6.18 -20.59 -3.56
C LEU A 80 5.37 -19.32 -3.87
N GLY A 81 4.72 -19.27 -5.04
CA GLY A 81 3.85 -18.17 -5.45
C GLY A 81 2.65 -17.98 -4.50
N PHE A 82 2.06 -19.08 -4.00
CA PHE A 82 0.98 -19.04 -3.02
C PHE A 82 1.42 -18.38 -1.71
N VAL A 83 2.59 -18.72 -1.22
CA VAL A 83 3.14 -18.12 0.01
C VAL A 83 3.53 -16.66 -0.19
N GLY A 84 3.92 -16.28 -1.41
CA GLY A 84 4.35 -14.94 -1.76
C GLY A 84 3.28 -13.84 -1.64
N GLY A 85 2.00 -14.22 -1.72
CA GLY A 85 0.90 -13.24 -1.67
C GLY A 85 -0.41 -13.81 -1.15
N PRO A 86 -1.04 -14.81 -1.83
CA PRO A 86 -2.36 -15.32 -1.47
C PRO A 86 -2.49 -15.78 -0.02
N ALA A 87 -1.49 -16.44 0.53
CA ALA A 87 -1.51 -16.92 1.91
C ALA A 87 -1.81 -15.81 2.91
N SER A 88 -1.14 -14.65 2.79
CA SER A 88 -1.31 -13.53 3.71
C SER A 88 -2.56 -12.70 3.44
N ILE A 89 -2.96 -12.52 2.16
CA ILE A 89 -4.09 -11.65 1.83
C ILE A 89 -5.42 -12.21 2.33
N ILE A 90 -5.58 -13.52 2.42
CA ILE A 90 -6.79 -14.15 2.92
C ILE A 90 -7.11 -13.65 4.33
N PHE A 91 -6.15 -13.74 5.24
CA PHE A 91 -6.35 -13.28 6.62
C PHE A 91 -6.30 -11.76 6.76
N TYR A 92 -5.54 -11.07 5.91
CA TYR A 92 -5.55 -9.62 5.83
C TYR A 92 -6.96 -9.09 5.56
N VAL A 93 -7.69 -9.69 4.61
CA VAL A 93 -9.06 -9.30 4.27
C VAL A 93 -10.05 -9.69 5.36
N LEU A 94 -9.99 -10.95 5.83
CA LEU A 94 -10.94 -11.46 6.84
C LEU A 94 -10.84 -10.69 8.17
N VAL A 95 -9.62 -10.38 8.59
CA VAL A 95 -9.36 -9.72 9.89
C VAL A 95 -9.32 -8.20 9.76
N GLY A 96 -9.05 -7.67 8.56
CA GLY A 96 -8.93 -6.23 8.32
C GLY A 96 -10.16 -5.42 8.72
N ILE A 97 -11.34 -5.94 8.42
CA ILE A 97 -12.61 -5.29 8.78
C ILE A 97 -12.80 -5.23 10.32
N PRO A 98 -12.69 -6.34 11.08
CA PRO A 98 -12.70 -6.29 12.53
C PRO A 98 -11.63 -5.37 13.12
N MET A 99 -10.41 -5.40 12.59
CA MET A 99 -9.29 -4.58 13.10
C MET A 99 -9.50 -3.07 12.86
N ALA A 100 -10.04 -2.68 11.72
CA ALA A 100 -10.42 -1.30 11.47
C ALA A 100 -11.45 -0.82 12.51
N ARG A 101 -12.43 -1.67 12.87
CA ARG A 101 -13.42 -1.35 13.88
C ARG A 101 -12.85 -1.30 15.30
N LEU A 102 -11.89 -2.18 15.60
CA LEU A 102 -11.15 -2.09 16.88
C LEU A 102 -10.39 -0.76 16.97
N ALA A 103 -9.79 -0.28 15.88
CA ALA A 103 -9.15 1.03 15.81
C ALA A 103 -10.13 2.20 15.99
N ASP A 104 -11.42 2.02 15.70
CA ASP A 104 -12.47 3.02 15.96
C ASP A 104 -12.93 3.04 17.43
N ILE A 105 -12.86 1.91 18.15
CA ILE A 105 -13.37 1.76 19.52
C ILE A 105 -12.28 1.96 20.55
N TYR A 106 -11.11 1.29 20.35
CA TYR A 106 -9.99 1.31 21.30
C TYR A 106 -8.97 2.40 20.96
N PRO A 107 -8.08 2.78 21.91
CA PRO A 107 -6.96 3.67 21.61
C PRO A 107 -6.09 3.07 20.52
N ARG A 108 -5.86 3.86 19.46
CA ARG A 108 -5.20 3.40 18.20
C ARG A 108 -3.79 2.89 18.42
N LYS A 109 -3.07 3.45 19.40
CA LYS A 109 -1.74 2.97 19.75
C LYS A 109 -1.72 1.50 20.19
N PHE A 110 -2.75 1.02 20.90
CA PHE A 110 -2.84 -0.40 21.29
C PHE A 110 -3.18 -1.29 20.12
N VAL A 111 -4.00 -0.81 19.18
CA VAL A 111 -4.34 -1.55 17.96
C VAL A 111 -3.11 -1.66 17.06
N LEU A 112 -2.36 -0.56 16.86
CA LEU A 112 -1.10 -0.54 16.11
C LEU A 112 -0.05 -1.44 16.75
N ALA A 113 0.19 -1.27 18.05
CA ALA A 113 1.19 -2.06 18.76
C ALA A 113 0.81 -3.54 18.83
N GLY A 114 -0.47 -3.85 19.09
CA GLY A 114 -0.99 -5.22 19.10
C GLY A 114 -0.85 -5.90 17.73
N GLY A 115 -1.18 -5.20 16.65
CA GLY A 115 -0.94 -5.68 15.29
C GLY A 115 0.55 -5.93 15.02
N MET A 116 1.43 -5.00 15.46
CA MET A 116 2.87 -5.16 15.30
C MET A 116 3.44 -6.29 16.15
N VAL A 117 2.98 -6.48 17.39
CA VAL A 117 3.34 -7.65 18.22
C VAL A 117 2.89 -8.95 17.54
N ALA A 118 1.64 -9.00 17.06
CA ALA A 118 1.12 -10.18 16.38
C ALA A 118 1.95 -10.55 15.14
N THR A 119 2.25 -9.58 14.27
CA THR A 119 3.10 -9.83 13.10
C THR A 119 4.50 -10.28 13.49
N SER A 120 5.11 -9.63 14.47
CA SER A 120 6.46 -9.95 14.94
C SER A 120 6.56 -11.35 15.54
N VAL A 121 5.63 -11.72 16.41
CA VAL A 121 5.59 -13.07 17.03
C VAL A 121 5.33 -14.14 15.97
N VAL A 122 4.37 -13.91 15.09
CA VAL A 122 4.05 -14.85 13.99
C VAL A 122 5.24 -15.01 13.04
N MET A 123 5.98 -13.94 12.79
CA MET A 123 7.20 -13.99 11.98
C MET A 123 8.30 -14.82 12.65
N MET A 124 8.52 -14.65 13.97
CA MET A 124 9.45 -15.47 14.74
C MET A 124 9.04 -16.94 14.72
N VAL A 125 7.75 -17.24 14.93
CA VAL A 125 7.21 -18.62 14.86
C VAL A 125 7.40 -19.20 13.45
N GLY A 126 7.17 -18.41 12.40
CA GLY A 126 7.44 -18.81 11.02
C GLY A 126 8.91 -19.11 10.75
N GLY A 127 9.82 -18.38 11.42
CA GLY A 127 11.26 -18.69 11.42
C GLY A 127 11.62 -19.98 12.13
N LEU A 128 10.74 -20.54 12.96
CA LEU A 128 10.95 -21.84 13.63
C LEU A 128 10.18 -22.99 12.95
N ALA A 129 9.54 -22.74 11.82
CA ALA A 129 8.76 -23.75 11.10
C ALA A 129 9.64 -24.91 10.62
N GLN A 130 9.27 -26.13 10.96
CA GLN A 130 9.96 -27.36 10.54
C GLN A 130 9.31 -28.01 9.32
N SER A 131 8.16 -27.51 8.88
CA SER A 131 7.44 -27.98 7.71
C SER A 131 6.82 -26.82 6.93
N PHE A 132 6.61 -27.05 5.64
CA PHE A 132 5.96 -26.07 4.77
C PHE A 132 4.56 -25.67 5.27
N ASN A 133 3.77 -26.61 5.81
CA ASN A 133 2.44 -26.31 6.34
C ASN A 133 2.48 -25.37 7.55
N GLN A 134 3.45 -25.52 8.46
CA GLN A 134 3.65 -24.60 9.57
C GLN A 134 4.06 -23.21 9.05
N PHE A 135 4.93 -23.19 8.03
CA PHE A 135 5.37 -21.95 7.41
C PHE A 135 4.20 -21.21 6.72
N ILE A 136 3.36 -21.91 5.93
CA ILE A 136 2.16 -21.31 5.32
C ILE A 136 1.23 -20.76 6.40
N ALA A 137 0.95 -21.53 7.45
CA ALA A 137 0.09 -21.07 8.54
C ALA A 137 0.61 -19.76 9.16
N SER A 138 1.93 -19.65 9.40
CA SER A 138 2.51 -18.40 9.89
C SER A 138 2.30 -17.24 8.91
N ARG A 139 2.44 -17.47 7.60
CA ARG A 139 2.21 -16.44 6.58
C ARG A 139 0.76 -15.96 6.52
N MET A 140 -0.19 -16.87 6.70
CA MET A 140 -1.61 -16.52 6.79
C MET A 140 -1.87 -15.60 7.98
N PHE A 141 -1.39 -15.97 9.18
CA PHE A 141 -1.58 -15.14 10.38
C PHE A 141 -0.82 -13.82 10.34
N LEU A 142 0.31 -13.73 9.61
CA LEU A 142 1.02 -12.48 9.39
C LEU A 142 0.12 -11.42 8.73
N GLY A 143 -0.72 -11.83 7.76
CA GLY A 143 -1.69 -10.95 7.14
C GLY A 143 -2.70 -10.36 8.12
N ALA A 144 -3.14 -11.14 9.11
CA ALA A 144 -4.07 -10.67 10.13
C ALA A 144 -3.49 -9.51 10.97
N GLY A 145 -2.25 -9.65 11.46
CA GLY A 145 -1.59 -8.59 12.22
C GLY A 145 -1.33 -7.33 11.41
N GLY A 146 -0.90 -7.49 10.15
CA GLY A 146 -0.63 -6.38 9.23
C GLY A 146 -1.86 -5.55 8.87
N SER A 147 -3.06 -6.12 8.91
CA SER A 147 -4.31 -5.45 8.54
C SER A 147 -4.69 -4.26 9.45
N ALA A 148 -4.19 -4.25 10.68
CA ALA A 148 -4.43 -3.17 11.66
C ALA A 148 -3.65 -1.89 11.35
N HIS A 149 -2.52 -2.00 10.64
CA HIS A 149 -1.51 -0.93 10.59
C HIS A 149 -2.01 0.33 9.87
N ALA A 150 -2.41 0.24 8.61
CA ALA A 150 -2.72 1.41 7.80
C ALA A 150 -3.89 2.24 8.36
N PRO A 151 -5.09 1.68 8.64
CA PRO A 151 -6.21 2.50 9.10
C PRO A 151 -5.94 3.17 10.44
N ALA A 152 -5.29 2.48 11.39
CA ALA A 152 -4.97 3.04 12.69
C ALA A 152 -3.87 4.12 12.61
N ALA A 153 -2.84 3.92 11.77
CA ALA A 153 -1.76 4.89 11.56
C ALA A 153 -2.28 6.21 10.97
N TYR A 154 -3.05 6.16 9.88
CA TYR A 154 -3.63 7.36 9.27
C TYR A 154 -4.56 8.09 10.22
N SER A 155 -5.41 7.35 10.96
CA SER A 155 -6.33 7.94 11.93
C SER A 155 -5.58 8.60 13.10
N GLN A 156 -4.55 7.96 13.64
CA GLN A 156 -3.76 8.53 14.75
C GLN A 156 -3.01 9.79 14.33
N LEU A 157 -2.42 9.81 13.14
CA LEU A 157 -1.71 10.99 12.62
C LEU A 157 -2.67 12.14 12.31
N ALA A 158 -3.89 11.86 11.83
CA ALA A 158 -4.90 12.88 11.56
C ALA A 158 -5.27 13.65 12.83
N ASP A 159 -5.31 12.99 13.98
CA ASP A 159 -5.61 13.63 15.26
C ASP A 159 -4.37 14.18 16.00
N ALA A 160 -3.16 13.74 15.62
CA ALA A 160 -1.91 14.18 16.23
C ALA A 160 -1.39 15.52 15.67
N PHE A 161 -1.78 15.90 14.44
CA PHE A 161 -1.29 17.09 13.77
C PHE A 161 -2.39 18.06 13.38
N PRO A 162 -2.16 19.39 13.50
CA PRO A 162 -3.09 20.39 13.00
C PRO A 162 -3.22 20.33 11.47
N PRO A 163 -4.36 20.80 10.89
CA PRO A 163 -4.61 20.72 9.44
C PRO A 163 -3.51 21.28 8.56
N LYS A 164 -2.82 22.34 9.02
CA LYS A 164 -1.68 22.94 8.30
C LYS A 164 -0.43 22.03 8.23
N LYS A 165 -0.28 21.07 9.15
CA LYS A 165 0.90 20.18 9.25
C LYS A 165 0.60 18.73 8.83
N ILE A 166 -0.67 18.34 8.69
CA ILE A 166 -1.08 16.96 8.42
C ILE A 166 -0.55 16.42 7.10
N THR A 167 -0.57 17.22 6.03
CA THR A 167 -0.03 16.84 4.73
C THR A 167 1.46 16.51 4.82
N ARG A 168 2.21 17.30 5.60
CA ARG A 168 3.63 17.05 5.84
C ARG A 168 3.84 15.76 6.65
N ALA A 169 3.00 15.49 7.65
CA ALA A 169 3.08 14.25 8.43
C ALA A 169 2.83 13.03 7.55
N PHE A 170 1.83 13.06 6.66
CA PHE A 170 1.58 11.97 5.72
C PHE A 170 2.69 11.83 4.67
N ALA A 171 3.29 12.92 4.21
CA ALA A 171 4.45 12.86 3.33
C ALA A 171 5.65 12.19 4.01
N LEU A 172 5.89 12.50 5.29
CA LEU A 172 6.94 11.86 6.08
C LEU A 172 6.65 10.38 6.34
N LEU A 173 5.38 9.98 6.52
CA LEU A 173 4.99 8.57 6.64
C LEU A 173 5.42 7.75 5.41
N GLN A 174 5.37 8.33 4.22
CA GLN A 174 5.80 7.65 2.99
C GLN A 174 7.30 7.31 3.01
N LEU A 175 8.11 7.99 3.83
CA LEU A 175 9.52 7.63 4.01
C LEU A 175 9.67 6.25 4.66
N GLY A 176 8.72 5.83 5.50
CA GLY A 176 8.68 4.47 6.06
C GLY A 176 8.50 3.42 4.95
N PHE A 177 7.56 3.66 4.03
CA PHE A 177 7.33 2.79 2.88
C PHE A 177 8.55 2.73 1.94
N ILE A 178 9.02 3.90 1.48
CA ILE A 178 10.15 3.98 0.53
C ILE A 178 11.43 3.45 1.18
N GLY A 179 11.69 3.83 2.43
CA GLY A 179 12.85 3.36 3.18
C GLY A 179 12.82 1.85 3.40
N GLY A 180 11.68 1.30 3.85
CA GLY A 180 11.51 -0.13 4.08
C GLY A 180 11.74 -0.95 2.81
N THR A 181 11.17 -0.55 1.69
CA THR A 181 11.36 -1.25 0.41
C THR A 181 12.79 -1.09 -0.12
N THR A 182 13.33 0.12 -0.16
CA THR A 182 14.66 0.38 -0.73
C THR A 182 15.78 -0.21 0.12
N ILE A 183 15.76 0.06 1.43
CA ILE A 183 16.77 -0.47 2.36
C ILE A 183 16.61 -1.98 2.51
N GLY A 184 15.36 -2.48 2.44
CA GLY A 184 15.05 -3.91 2.42
C GLY A 184 15.71 -4.62 1.24
N VAL A 185 15.74 -4.01 0.06
CA VAL A 185 16.48 -4.56 -1.09
C VAL A 185 17.99 -4.47 -0.86
N MET A 186 18.51 -3.29 -0.49
CA MET A 186 19.95 -3.05 -0.37
C MET A 186 20.62 -3.90 0.72
N TRP A 187 20.03 -3.89 1.91
CA TRP A 187 20.59 -4.57 3.08
C TRP A 187 20.06 -5.98 3.24
N GLY A 188 18.81 -6.22 2.83
CA GLY A 188 18.19 -7.54 2.86
C GLY A 188 19.01 -8.57 2.08
N GLY A 189 19.47 -8.23 0.87
CA GLY A 189 20.34 -9.11 0.09
C GLY A 189 21.61 -9.51 0.82
N LYS A 190 22.30 -8.55 1.47
CA LYS A 190 23.47 -8.81 2.30
C LYS A 190 23.14 -9.71 3.49
N LEU A 191 22.05 -9.42 4.19
CA LEU A 191 21.60 -10.21 5.35
C LEU A 191 21.23 -11.64 4.93
N VAL A 192 20.59 -11.82 3.78
CA VAL A 192 20.26 -13.14 3.24
C VAL A 192 21.51 -13.95 2.94
N VAL A 193 22.52 -13.35 2.32
CA VAL A 193 23.82 -14.05 2.07
C VAL A 193 24.54 -14.36 3.37
N GLN A 194 24.63 -13.41 4.30
CA GLN A 194 25.28 -13.61 5.60
C GLN A 194 24.57 -14.68 6.44
N SER A 195 23.24 -14.73 6.38
CA SER A 195 22.46 -15.71 7.15
C SER A 195 22.76 -17.15 6.76
N ALA A 196 23.28 -17.42 5.56
CA ALA A 196 23.69 -18.76 5.17
C ALA A 196 24.79 -19.35 6.06
N GLY A 197 25.60 -18.50 6.70
CA GLY A 197 26.63 -18.92 7.66
C GLY A 197 26.13 -19.12 9.10
N TRP A 198 24.83 -18.89 9.37
CA TRP A 198 24.28 -18.98 10.74
C TRP A 198 23.72 -20.36 11.10
N ASN A 199 24.04 -21.39 10.30
CA ASN A 199 23.38 -22.70 10.33
C ASN A 199 23.67 -23.61 11.53
N ASP A 200 24.60 -23.26 12.44
CA ASP A 200 25.17 -24.26 13.38
C ASP A 200 24.60 -24.20 14.81
N ALA A 201 23.57 -23.41 15.06
CA ALA A 201 22.97 -23.30 16.39
C ALA A 201 21.52 -23.84 16.39
N PRO A 202 21.31 -25.10 16.85
CA PRO A 202 19.95 -25.62 16.99
C PRO A 202 19.19 -24.86 18.08
N ILE A 203 17.95 -24.46 17.81
CA ILE A 203 17.02 -23.91 18.81
C ILE A 203 16.22 -25.09 19.37
N PHE A 204 16.27 -25.30 20.68
CA PHE A 204 15.53 -26.38 21.36
C PHE A 204 15.69 -27.76 20.68
N GLY A 205 16.87 -28.04 20.11
CA GLY A 205 17.15 -29.32 19.40
C GLY A 205 16.55 -29.39 17.97
N MET A 206 15.91 -28.33 17.48
CA MET A 206 15.39 -28.25 16.12
C MET A 206 16.46 -27.74 15.15
N LYS A 207 16.55 -28.33 13.95
CA LYS A 207 17.42 -27.82 12.88
C LYS A 207 16.78 -26.55 12.32
N VAL A 208 17.51 -25.45 12.36
CA VAL A 208 17.06 -24.14 11.88
C VAL A 208 17.98 -23.67 10.77
N PHE A 209 17.42 -23.35 9.61
CA PHE A 209 18.17 -22.78 8.48
C PHE A 209 18.57 -21.35 8.76
N GLY A 210 19.65 -20.86 8.14
CA GLY A 210 20.13 -19.51 8.37
C GLY A 210 19.11 -18.41 8.07
N TRP A 211 18.29 -18.55 7.01
CA TRP A 211 17.22 -17.62 6.69
C TRP A 211 16.09 -17.61 7.74
N GLN A 212 15.86 -18.72 8.41
CA GLN A 212 14.90 -18.81 9.51
C GLN A 212 15.35 -17.97 10.70
N TRP A 213 16.64 -18.01 11.03
CA TRP A 213 17.23 -17.12 12.02
C TRP A 213 17.05 -15.65 11.66
N LEU A 214 17.22 -15.28 10.38
CA LEU A 214 16.98 -13.92 9.93
C LEU A 214 15.53 -13.48 10.21
N MET A 215 14.54 -14.36 9.97
CA MET A 215 13.14 -14.08 10.31
C MET A 215 12.93 -13.90 11.83
N VAL A 216 13.58 -14.70 12.66
CA VAL A 216 13.51 -14.55 14.12
C VAL A 216 14.08 -13.20 14.57
N TYR A 217 15.24 -12.79 14.05
CA TYR A 217 15.84 -11.49 14.36
C TYR A 217 14.96 -10.32 13.90
N MET A 218 14.42 -10.39 12.69
CA MET A 218 13.52 -9.35 12.16
C MET A 218 12.25 -9.24 13.00
N GLY A 219 11.66 -10.36 13.42
CA GLY A 219 10.54 -10.36 14.37
C GLY A 219 10.91 -9.72 15.71
N GLY A 220 12.12 -9.98 16.23
CA GLY A 220 12.64 -9.33 17.42
C GLY A 220 12.72 -7.79 17.29
N VAL A 221 13.23 -7.29 16.15
CA VAL A 221 13.26 -5.85 15.87
C VAL A 221 11.84 -5.29 15.72
N GLY A 222 10.91 -6.06 15.14
CA GLY A 222 9.49 -5.68 15.08
C GLY A 222 8.85 -5.51 16.46
N LEU A 223 9.24 -6.30 17.48
CA LEU A 223 8.81 -6.10 18.87
C LEU A 223 9.32 -4.77 19.44
N LEU A 224 10.52 -4.31 19.06
CA LEU A 224 10.99 -2.96 19.45
C LEU A 224 10.10 -1.88 18.82
N ALA A 225 9.69 -2.04 17.55
CA ALA A 225 8.75 -1.12 16.92
C ALA A 225 7.39 -1.10 17.65
N ALA A 226 6.90 -2.26 18.09
CA ALA A 226 5.69 -2.34 18.89
C ALA A 226 5.83 -1.63 20.25
N LEU A 227 6.96 -1.77 20.91
CA LEU A 227 7.26 -1.06 22.15
C LEU A 227 7.27 0.47 21.93
N MET A 228 7.89 0.95 20.85
CA MET A 228 7.89 2.37 20.51
C MET A 228 6.46 2.90 20.28
N LEU A 229 5.59 2.13 19.62
CA LEU A 229 4.17 2.48 19.43
C LEU A 229 3.42 2.55 20.77
N LEU A 230 3.67 1.64 21.71
CA LEU A 230 3.07 1.66 23.05
C LEU A 230 3.46 2.90 23.85
N LEU A 231 4.72 3.35 23.72
CA LEU A 231 5.23 4.55 24.38
C LEU A 231 4.69 5.85 23.76
N ALA A 232 4.11 5.79 22.56
CA ALA A 232 3.53 6.95 21.91
C ALA A 232 2.29 7.45 22.69
N LYS A 233 2.16 8.78 22.77
CA LYS A 233 0.99 9.39 23.39
C LYS A 233 -0.21 9.30 22.43
N GLU A 234 -1.33 8.75 22.91
CA GLU A 234 -2.58 8.72 22.16
C GLU A 234 -3.16 10.13 22.05
N PRO A 235 -3.40 10.67 20.84
CA PRO A 235 -4.08 11.94 20.68
C PRO A 235 -5.57 11.79 20.99
N THR A 236 -6.18 12.84 21.55
CA THR A 236 -7.63 12.90 21.73
C THR A 236 -8.34 12.84 20.39
N ARG A 237 -9.38 12.00 20.28
CA ARG A 237 -10.14 11.87 19.03
C ARG A 237 -10.91 13.17 18.76
N LYS A 238 -10.74 13.68 17.55
CA LYS A 238 -11.45 14.87 17.05
C LYS A 238 -12.58 14.43 16.14
N LEU A 239 -13.77 14.26 16.70
CA LEU A 239 -14.96 14.00 15.90
C LEU A 239 -15.43 15.34 15.29
N PRO A 240 -15.72 15.39 13.96
CA PRO A 240 -16.33 16.57 13.37
C PRO A 240 -17.67 16.89 14.08
N PRO A 241 -17.97 18.16 14.40
CA PRO A 241 -19.24 18.51 15.02
C PRO A 241 -20.40 18.03 14.12
N GLY A 242 -21.30 17.23 14.70
CA GLY A 242 -22.51 16.73 14.03
C GLY A 242 -22.36 15.50 13.14
N LYS A 243 -21.18 14.90 13.00
CA LYS A 243 -21.01 13.59 12.34
C LYS A 243 -20.65 12.52 13.34
N SER A 244 -21.67 11.89 13.91
CA SER A 244 -21.52 10.55 14.45
C SER A 244 -21.19 9.61 13.29
N THR A 245 -20.06 8.95 13.32
CA THR A 245 -19.69 7.88 12.37
C THR A 245 -20.54 6.62 12.57
N SER A 246 -21.44 6.65 13.54
CA SER A 246 -22.37 5.56 13.82
C SER A 246 -23.64 5.71 12.98
N VAL A 247 -23.92 4.66 12.23
CA VAL A 247 -25.29 4.40 11.71
C VAL A 247 -26.25 4.55 12.90
N PRO A 248 -27.38 5.31 12.76
CA PRO A 248 -28.31 5.53 13.86
C PRO A 248 -28.61 4.23 14.61
N ALA A 249 -28.63 4.28 15.94
CA ALA A 249 -28.79 3.10 16.78
C ALA A 249 -30.02 2.24 16.39
N GLY A 250 -31.09 2.88 15.90
CA GLY A 250 -32.32 2.24 15.41
C GLY A 250 -32.32 1.77 13.94
N ALA A 251 -31.21 1.95 13.19
CA ALA A 251 -31.21 1.50 11.80
C ALA A 251 -31.26 -0.03 11.70
N PRO A 252 -32.01 -0.59 10.72
CA PRO A 252 -32.10 -2.04 10.53
C PRO A 252 -30.74 -2.64 10.27
N LEU A 253 -30.53 -3.88 10.73
CA LEU A 253 -29.26 -4.60 10.63
C LEU A 253 -28.74 -4.67 9.19
N SER A 254 -29.63 -4.82 8.21
CA SER A 254 -29.31 -4.81 6.78
C SER A 254 -28.64 -3.49 6.33
N ARG A 255 -29.12 -2.33 6.84
CA ARG A 255 -28.52 -1.03 6.55
C ARG A 255 -27.17 -0.88 7.22
N LYS A 256 -27.05 -1.36 8.48
CA LYS A 256 -25.78 -1.38 9.20
C LYS A 256 -24.72 -2.22 8.48
N ILE A 257 -25.11 -3.42 8.02
CA ILE A 257 -24.26 -4.31 7.22
C ILE A 257 -23.96 -3.67 5.86
N GLY A 258 -24.95 -3.07 5.20
CA GLY A 258 -24.76 -2.43 3.89
C GLY A 258 -23.76 -1.26 3.93
N THR A 259 -23.88 -0.39 4.90
CA THR A 259 -22.94 0.72 5.09
C THR A 259 -21.55 0.19 5.50
N PHE A 260 -21.52 -0.85 6.32
CA PHE A 260 -20.28 -1.50 6.75
C PHE A 260 -19.54 -2.17 5.58
N LEU A 261 -20.25 -2.82 4.67
CA LEU A 261 -19.69 -3.46 3.47
C LEU A 261 -19.45 -2.48 2.30
N GLY A 262 -19.76 -1.19 2.49
CA GLY A 262 -19.61 -0.19 1.43
C GLY A 262 -20.55 -0.40 0.23
N LEU A 263 -21.73 -1.03 0.45
CA LEU A 263 -22.67 -1.33 -0.64
C LEU A 263 -23.15 -0.07 -1.38
N ASP A 264 -23.16 1.08 -0.71
CA ASP A 264 -23.54 2.33 -1.35
C ASP A 264 -22.44 2.81 -2.34
N ALA A 265 -21.15 2.58 -2.01
CA ALA A 265 -20.06 2.80 -2.95
C ALA A 265 -20.14 1.86 -4.16
N LEU A 266 -20.49 0.59 -3.94
CA LEU A 266 -20.72 -0.36 -5.04
C LEU A 266 -21.88 0.05 -5.95
N LYS A 267 -22.96 0.61 -5.40
CA LYS A 267 -24.07 1.18 -6.20
C LYS A 267 -23.58 2.39 -7.02
N ALA A 268 -22.80 3.29 -6.43
CA ALA A 268 -22.24 4.44 -7.12
C ALA A 268 -21.28 4.04 -8.25
N ILE A 269 -20.44 3.02 -8.00
CA ILE A 269 -19.54 2.42 -9.00
C ILE A 269 -20.35 1.79 -10.14
N ARG A 270 -21.40 1.02 -9.81
CA ARG A 270 -22.28 0.38 -10.79
C ARG A 270 -23.07 1.40 -11.62
N ALA A 271 -23.50 2.50 -11.02
CA ALA A 271 -24.19 3.59 -11.74
C ALA A 271 -23.30 4.25 -12.80
N ARG A 272 -21.97 4.21 -12.61
CA ARG A 272 -20.97 4.73 -13.54
C ARG A 272 -20.07 3.62 -14.10
N ASN A 273 -20.64 2.45 -14.37
CA ASN A 273 -19.93 1.25 -14.78
C ASN A 273 -19.06 1.44 -16.02
N ALA A 274 -19.51 2.25 -16.99
CA ALA A 274 -18.77 2.53 -18.21
C ALA A 274 -17.39 3.16 -17.96
N VAL A 275 -17.21 3.85 -16.84
CA VAL A 275 -15.92 4.45 -16.43
C VAL A 275 -15.19 3.56 -15.42
N PHE A 276 -15.86 3.18 -14.32
CA PHE A 276 -15.20 2.50 -13.22
C PHE A 276 -14.79 1.06 -13.56
N TYR A 277 -15.59 0.30 -14.32
CA TYR A 277 -15.27 -1.09 -14.60
C TYR A 277 -13.99 -1.25 -15.43
N PRO A 278 -13.80 -0.54 -16.53
CA PRO A 278 -12.54 -0.63 -17.27
C PRO A 278 -11.35 -0.07 -16.48
N MET A 279 -11.53 1.01 -15.69
CA MET A 279 -10.46 1.53 -14.84
C MET A 279 -10.05 0.54 -13.75
N PHE A 280 -10.99 -0.06 -13.03
CA PHE A 280 -10.69 -1.02 -11.97
C PHE A 280 -10.17 -2.34 -12.55
N GLY A 281 -10.68 -2.78 -13.69
CA GLY A 281 -10.15 -3.93 -14.41
C GLY A 281 -8.70 -3.73 -14.83
N ALA A 282 -8.37 -2.58 -15.42
CA ALA A 282 -7.00 -2.22 -15.77
C ALA A 282 -6.07 -2.23 -14.56
N LEU A 283 -6.53 -1.64 -13.46
CA LEU A 283 -5.79 -1.58 -12.21
C LEU A 283 -5.54 -2.98 -11.62
N ALA A 284 -6.56 -3.83 -11.59
CA ALA A 284 -6.45 -5.18 -11.05
C ALA A 284 -5.39 -5.99 -11.83
N LEU A 285 -5.44 -5.92 -13.17
CA LEU A 285 -4.47 -6.62 -14.02
C LEU A 285 -3.05 -6.06 -13.86
N ALA A 286 -2.90 -4.74 -13.79
CA ALA A 286 -1.61 -4.11 -13.54
C ALA A 286 -1.07 -4.43 -12.14
N ALA A 287 -1.94 -4.54 -11.13
CA ALA A 287 -1.55 -4.92 -9.78
C ALA A 287 -1.04 -6.37 -9.73
N ILE A 288 -1.72 -7.31 -10.40
CA ILE A 288 -1.27 -8.71 -10.51
C ILE A 288 0.15 -8.76 -11.08
N GLU A 289 0.40 -8.06 -12.18
CA GLU A 289 1.72 -8.05 -12.81
C GLU A 289 2.77 -7.39 -11.90
N THR A 290 2.51 -6.20 -11.39
CA THR A 290 3.45 -5.42 -10.59
C THR A 290 3.91 -6.18 -9.32
N PHE A 291 2.98 -6.78 -8.58
CA PHE A 291 3.32 -7.56 -7.39
C PHE A 291 3.91 -8.93 -7.74
N GLY A 292 3.45 -9.52 -8.86
CA GLY A 292 4.04 -10.74 -9.40
C GLY A 292 5.51 -10.55 -9.75
N LEU A 293 5.82 -9.53 -10.55
CA LEU A 293 7.20 -9.17 -10.89
C LEU A 293 8.01 -8.79 -9.64
N ALA A 294 7.43 -8.03 -8.70
CA ALA A 294 8.12 -7.66 -7.48
C ALA A 294 8.56 -8.86 -6.65
N PHE A 295 7.76 -9.91 -6.58
CA PHE A 295 8.08 -11.15 -5.86
C PHE A 295 9.08 -12.02 -6.63
N TRP A 296 8.85 -12.24 -7.93
CA TRP A 296 9.64 -13.16 -8.75
C TRP A 296 10.93 -12.56 -9.30
N ARG A 297 11.14 -11.27 -9.17
CA ARG A 297 12.32 -10.57 -9.68
C ARG A 297 13.63 -11.13 -9.14
N VAL A 298 13.72 -11.41 -7.84
CA VAL A 298 14.94 -11.96 -7.23
C VAL A 298 15.18 -13.41 -7.67
N PRO A 299 14.21 -14.34 -7.59
CA PRO A 299 14.35 -15.66 -8.18
C PRO A 299 14.73 -15.63 -9.67
N PHE A 300 14.17 -14.72 -10.46
CA PHE A 300 14.51 -14.54 -11.85
C PHE A 300 15.99 -14.15 -12.04
N MET A 301 16.49 -13.16 -11.31
CA MET A 301 17.89 -12.72 -11.39
C MET A 301 18.85 -13.85 -10.98
N VAL A 302 18.51 -14.60 -9.95
CA VAL A 302 19.32 -15.75 -9.48
C VAL A 302 19.33 -16.84 -10.54
N ARG A 303 18.18 -17.24 -11.09
CA ARG A 303 18.06 -18.38 -12.00
C ARG A 303 18.57 -18.08 -13.41
N THR A 304 18.32 -16.87 -13.91
CA THR A 304 18.64 -16.51 -15.30
C THR A 304 20.05 -15.95 -15.45
N TYR A 305 20.52 -15.15 -14.51
CA TYR A 305 21.82 -14.47 -14.61
C TYR A 305 22.84 -14.96 -13.60
N GLY A 306 22.47 -15.86 -12.67
CA GLY A 306 23.39 -16.40 -11.66
C GLY A 306 23.82 -15.42 -10.57
N TRP A 307 23.11 -14.28 -10.42
CA TRP A 307 23.42 -13.29 -9.40
C TRP A 307 23.04 -13.78 -8.00
N ASN A 308 23.84 -13.45 -7.01
CA ASN A 308 23.45 -13.66 -5.61
C ASN A 308 22.60 -12.48 -5.09
N GLU A 309 21.92 -12.71 -3.98
CA GLU A 309 20.97 -11.73 -3.41
C GLU A 309 21.66 -10.41 -2.97
N ALA A 310 22.95 -10.48 -2.59
CA ALA A 310 23.72 -9.29 -2.21
C ALA A 310 24.08 -8.43 -3.44
N GLU A 311 24.45 -9.04 -4.55
CA GLU A 311 24.70 -8.37 -5.82
C GLU A 311 23.43 -7.70 -6.34
N ILE A 312 22.32 -8.44 -6.33
CA ILE A 312 21.00 -7.91 -6.69
C ILE A 312 20.66 -6.70 -5.83
N GLY A 313 20.82 -6.83 -4.51
CA GLY A 313 20.53 -5.75 -3.56
C GLY A 313 21.38 -4.49 -3.78
N ALA A 314 22.65 -4.67 -4.06
CA ALA A 314 23.60 -3.58 -4.24
C ALA A 314 23.30 -2.73 -5.49
N VAL A 315 22.82 -3.35 -6.57
CA VAL A 315 22.50 -2.68 -7.83
C VAL A 315 21.05 -2.19 -7.82
N MET A 316 20.11 -3.08 -7.50
CA MET A 316 18.67 -2.80 -7.60
C MET A 316 18.19 -1.76 -6.58
N GLY A 317 18.73 -1.75 -5.36
CA GLY A 317 18.28 -0.83 -4.30
C GLY A 317 18.45 0.64 -4.68
N PRO A 318 19.68 1.11 -5.00
CA PRO A 318 19.89 2.48 -5.47
C PRO A 318 19.10 2.82 -6.73
N MET A 319 19.00 1.89 -7.69
CA MET A 319 18.23 2.09 -8.91
C MET A 319 16.74 2.30 -8.61
N MET A 320 16.15 1.51 -7.72
CA MET A 320 14.75 1.67 -7.30
C MET A 320 14.51 3.01 -6.61
N LEU A 321 15.44 3.46 -5.75
CA LEU A 321 15.30 4.76 -5.09
C LEU A 321 15.23 5.89 -6.11
N VAL A 322 16.18 5.91 -7.06
CA VAL A 322 16.23 6.91 -8.12
C VAL A 322 14.97 6.82 -9.01
N ALA A 323 14.57 5.61 -9.42
CA ALA A 323 13.40 5.39 -10.25
C ALA A 323 12.12 5.86 -9.55
N ASN A 324 11.97 5.61 -8.24
CA ASN A 324 10.81 6.05 -7.47
C ASN A 324 10.73 7.58 -7.40
N LEU A 325 11.84 8.27 -7.13
CA LEU A 325 11.89 9.74 -7.10
C LEU A 325 11.56 10.35 -8.46
N ILE A 326 12.14 9.80 -9.52
CA ILE A 326 11.88 10.24 -10.89
C ILE A 326 10.41 9.98 -11.26
N GLY A 327 9.89 8.79 -10.99
CA GLY A 327 8.52 8.40 -11.35
C GLY A 327 7.46 9.31 -10.73
N ILE A 328 7.56 9.58 -9.42
CA ILE A 328 6.62 10.47 -8.72
C ILE A 328 6.69 11.89 -9.31
N THR A 329 7.90 12.42 -9.53
CA THR A 329 8.09 13.79 -10.02
C THR A 329 7.61 13.94 -11.46
N LEU A 330 8.07 13.05 -12.36
CA LEU A 330 7.69 13.09 -13.77
C LEU A 330 6.20 12.83 -13.98
N GLY A 331 5.59 11.95 -13.17
CA GLY A 331 4.15 11.67 -13.23
C GLY A 331 3.33 12.94 -13.04
N GLY A 332 3.64 13.75 -12.01
CA GLY A 332 2.97 15.02 -11.77
C GLY A 332 3.12 16.00 -12.93
N VAL A 333 4.37 16.27 -13.33
CA VAL A 333 4.70 17.22 -14.43
C VAL A 333 4.05 16.78 -15.76
N PHE A 334 4.12 15.49 -16.09
CA PHE A 334 3.53 14.95 -17.31
C PHE A 334 2.01 15.15 -17.35
N ILE A 335 1.32 14.89 -16.23
CA ILE A 335 -0.12 15.05 -16.15
C ILE A 335 -0.54 16.52 -16.19
N GLU A 336 0.18 17.42 -15.52
CA GLU A 336 -0.06 18.86 -15.61
C GLU A 336 0.12 19.38 -17.05
N TRP A 337 1.14 18.90 -17.74
CA TRP A 337 1.34 19.23 -19.16
C TRP A 337 0.19 18.72 -20.04
N LEU A 338 -0.27 17.48 -19.81
CA LEU A 338 -1.35 16.87 -20.56
C LEU A 338 -2.69 17.54 -20.28
N ALA A 339 -2.94 17.97 -19.03
CA ALA A 339 -4.16 18.66 -18.60
C ALA A 339 -4.37 20.03 -19.26
N LYS A 340 -3.30 20.67 -19.72
CA LYS A 340 -3.43 21.91 -20.53
C LYS A 340 -4.09 21.69 -21.88
N ARG A 341 -4.14 20.44 -22.37
CA ARG A 341 -4.64 20.09 -23.71
C ARG A 341 -5.89 19.21 -23.71
N TYR A 342 -6.07 18.41 -22.64
CA TYR A 342 -7.11 17.40 -22.58
C TYR A 342 -7.82 17.40 -21.23
N SER A 343 -9.14 17.45 -21.24
CA SER A 343 -9.97 17.31 -20.02
C SER A 343 -9.90 15.90 -19.41
N ASP A 344 -9.56 14.90 -20.21
CA ASP A 344 -9.38 13.50 -19.82
C ASP A 344 -7.91 13.14 -19.51
N ALA A 345 -7.06 14.15 -19.24
CA ALA A 345 -5.61 14.01 -19.04
C ALA A 345 -5.22 12.88 -18.05
N ASN A 346 -5.97 12.73 -16.96
CA ASN A 346 -5.68 11.71 -15.95
C ASN A 346 -5.79 10.28 -16.50
N VAL A 347 -6.88 9.94 -17.18
CA VAL A 347 -7.07 8.58 -17.72
C VAL A 347 -6.21 8.36 -18.96
N ARG A 348 -6.10 9.37 -19.82
CA ARG A 348 -5.22 9.34 -21.00
C ARG A 348 -3.76 9.19 -20.61
N GLY A 349 -3.29 9.96 -19.62
CA GLY A 349 -1.93 9.87 -19.11
C GLY A 349 -1.64 8.51 -18.47
N ALA A 350 -2.57 7.98 -17.69
CA ALA A 350 -2.45 6.63 -17.14
C ALA A 350 -2.35 5.57 -18.24
N ALA A 351 -3.14 5.68 -19.33
CA ALA A 351 -3.07 4.74 -20.46
C ALA A 351 -1.71 4.78 -21.17
N ILE A 352 -1.14 5.97 -21.39
CA ILE A 352 0.19 6.13 -22.00
C ILE A 352 1.27 5.52 -21.11
N LEU A 353 1.22 5.80 -19.80
CA LEU A 353 2.19 5.30 -18.84
C LEU A 353 2.09 3.77 -18.65
N PHE A 354 0.89 3.21 -18.71
CA PHE A 354 0.71 1.76 -18.73
C PHE A 354 1.31 1.13 -20.00
N GLY A 355 1.15 1.78 -21.17
CA GLY A 355 1.79 1.33 -22.40
C GLY A 355 3.32 1.29 -22.28
N GLY A 356 3.94 2.33 -21.69
CA GLY A 356 5.36 2.37 -21.42
C GLY A 356 5.81 1.28 -20.45
N SER A 357 5.06 1.09 -19.36
CA SER A 357 5.32 0.00 -18.39
C SER A 357 5.20 -1.38 -19.05
N THR A 358 4.21 -1.58 -19.93
CA THR A 358 4.01 -2.83 -20.68
C THR A 358 5.24 -3.20 -21.50
N ILE A 359 5.77 -2.24 -22.25
CA ILE A 359 6.97 -2.47 -23.07
C ILE A 359 8.15 -2.88 -22.17
N CYS A 360 8.39 -2.15 -21.09
CA CYS A 360 9.48 -2.46 -20.18
C CYS A 360 9.30 -3.83 -19.49
N ALA A 361 8.09 -4.18 -19.05
CA ALA A 361 7.82 -5.44 -18.36
C ALA A 361 8.03 -6.65 -19.28
N ILE A 362 7.67 -6.54 -20.56
CA ILE A 362 7.87 -7.61 -21.55
C ILE A 362 9.35 -7.71 -21.95
N THR A 363 10.04 -6.58 -22.11
CA THR A 363 11.41 -6.57 -22.63
C THR A 363 12.46 -6.82 -21.56
N SER A 364 12.21 -6.47 -20.30
CA SER A 364 13.21 -6.63 -19.24
C SER A 364 13.68 -8.09 -19.05
N PRO A 365 12.81 -9.13 -19.07
CA PRO A 365 13.28 -10.51 -18.93
C PRO A 365 14.00 -11.04 -20.19
N LEU A 366 13.94 -10.33 -21.31
CA LEU A 366 14.58 -10.70 -22.57
C LEU A 366 15.98 -10.09 -22.75
N MET A 367 16.43 -9.27 -21.77
CA MET A 367 17.73 -8.62 -21.87
C MET A 367 18.88 -9.62 -21.73
N PRO A 368 20.00 -9.41 -22.44
CA PRO A 368 21.13 -10.37 -22.46
C PRO A 368 21.94 -10.36 -21.16
N THR A 369 21.86 -9.30 -20.34
CA THR A 369 22.61 -9.17 -19.08
C THR A 369 21.70 -8.74 -17.92
N GLY A 370 22.07 -9.10 -16.69
CA GLY A 370 21.32 -8.74 -15.49
C GLY A 370 21.21 -7.24 -15.29
N GLU A 371 22.27 -6.48 -15.56
CA GLU A 371 22.29 -5.03 -15.47
C GLU A 371 21.29 -4.40 -16.45
N ALA A 372 21.31 -4.82 -17.71
CA ALA A 372 20.37 -4.33 -18.71
C ALA A 372 18.92 -4.64 -18.32
N SER A 373 18.67 -5.85 -17.80
CA SER A 373 17.37 -6.25 -17.30
C SER A 373 16.91 -5.33 -16.16
N LEU A 374 17.76 -5.07 -15.17
CA LEU A 374 17.45 -4.17 -14.04
C LEU A 374 17.22 -2.73 -14.49
N VAL A 375 17.99 -2.22 -15.46
CA VAL A 375 17.75 -0.88 -16.03
C VAL A 375 16.37 -0.78 -16.66
N VAL A 376 15.99 -1.76 -17.47
CA VAL A 376 14.67 -1.78 -18.12
C VAL A 376 13.55 -1.96 -17.07
N MET A 377 13.75 -2.78 -16.04
CA MET A 377 12.81 -2.90 -14.90
C MET A 377 12.67 -1.57 -14.15
N ALA A 378 13.75 -0.84 -13.93
CA ALA A 378 13.71 0.48 -13.28
C ALA A 378 12.95 1.51 -14.12
N LEU A 379 13.14 1.51 -15.43
CA LEU A 379 12.33 2.33 -16.36
C LEU A 379 10.85 1.96 -16.28
N GLY A 380 10.52 0.67 -16.26
CA GLY A 380 9.15 0.18 -16.04
C GLY A 380 8.57 0.67 -14.70
N GLY A 381 9.38 0.68 -13.64
CA GLY A 381 9.02 1.21 -12.32
C GLY A 381 8.71 2.72 -12.35
N ILE A 382 9.48 3.51 -13.13
CA ILE A 382 9.21 4.94 -13.35
C ILE A 382 7.83 5.12 -13.98
N PHE A 383 7.51 4.40 -15.06
CA PHE A 383 6.21 4.46 -15.71
C PHE A 383 5.07 4.01 -14.79
N GLY A 384 5.27 2.93 -14.01
CA GLY A 384 4.28 2.41 -13.07
C GLY A 384 3.91 3.42 -11.98
N LEU A 385 4.92 4.02 -11.32
CA LEU A 385 4.71 5.03 -10.28
C LEU A 385 4.14 6.34 -10.84
N ALA A 386 4.66 6.79 -12.00
CA ALA A 386 4.11 7.95 -12.68
C ALA A 386 2.63 7.75 -13.02
N GLY A 387 2.21 6.52 -13.36
CA GLY A 387 0.82 6.16 -13.67
C GLY A 387 -0.11 6.11 -12.45
N ALA A 388 0.41 5.85 -11.25
CA ALA A 388 -0.41 5.78 -10.03
C ALA A 388 -1.01 7.13 -9.64
N VAL A 389 -0.31 8.23 -9.88
CA VAL A 389 -0.77 9.59 -9.55
C VAL A 389 -2.06 9.96 -10.31
N PRO A 390 -2.10 9.87 -11.65
CA PRO A 390 -3.29 10.23 -12.41
C PRO A 390 -4.48 9.29 -12.19
N GLN A 391 -4.24 8.01 -11.88
CA GLN A 391 -5.31 7.07 -11.53
C GLN A 391 -6.06 7.50 -10.28
N ASN A 392 -5.34 7.82 -9.21
CA ASN A 392 -5.94 8.33 -7.98
C ASN A 392 -6.71 9.63 -8.22
N ALA A 393 -6.13 10.57 -8.98
CA ALA A 393 -6.77 11.83 -9.33
C ALA A 393 -8.05 11.61 -10.16
N ALA A 394 -8.04 10.69 -11.13
CA ALA A 394 -9.21 10.36 -11.94
C ALA A 394 -10.36 9.83 -11.09
N ILE A 395 -10.08 8.89 -10.17
CA ILE A 395 -11.08 8.31 -9.26
C ILE A 395 -11.68 9.39 -8.36
N GLN A 396 -10.83 10.25 -7.76
CA GLN A 396 -11.28 11.32 -6.87
C GLN A 396 -12.16 12.36 -7.58
N ARG A 397 -11.90 12.63 -8.88
CA ARG A 397 -12.68 13.61 -9.66
C ARG A 397 -14.08 13.13 -9.96
N ILE A 398 -14.28 11.86 -10.30
CA ILE A 398 -15.59 11.30 -10.69
C ILE A 398 -16.38 10.70 -9.53
N ALA A 399 -15.73 10.42 -8.39
CA ALA A 399 -16.42 9.89 -7.23
C ALA A 399 -17.35 10.94 -6.60
N PRO A 400 -18.58 10.56 -6.19
CA PRO A 400 -19.46 11.46 -5.44
C PRO A 400 -18.74 11.99 -4.18
N PRO A 401 -18.83 13.29 -3.87
CA PRO A 401 -18.11 13.87 -2.72
C PRO A 401 -18.34 13.11 -1.41
N GLU A 402 -19.58 12.66 -1.17
CA GLU A 402 -20.01 11.95 0.03
C GLU A 402 -19.41 10.55 0.13
N MET A 403 -19.00 9.97 -1.00
CA MET A 403 -18.52 8.57 -1.10
C MET A 403 -17.06 8.47 -1.56
N ARG A 404 -16.34 9.59 -1.74
CA ARG A 404 -14.93 9.59 -2.20
C ARG A 404 -14.06 8.65 -1.39
N GLY A 405 -14.19 8.69 -0.06
CA GLY A 405 -13.43 7.81 0.82
C GLY A 405 -13.74 6.33 0.61
N GLN A 406 -15.02 5.97 0.43
CA GLN A 406 -15.44 4.58 0.22
C GLN A 406 -14.99 4.05 -1.15
N VAL A 407 -15.12 4.87 -2.22
CA VAL A 407 -14.64 4.50 -3.57
C VAL A 407 -13.12 4.33 -3.57
N THR A 408 -12.38 5.20 -2.88
CA THR A 408 -10.94 5.06 -2.72
C THR A 408 -10.56 3.82 -1.92
N ALA A 409 -11.28 3.51 -0.85
CA ALA A 409 -11.06 2.29 -0.07
C ALA A 409 -11.30 1.03 -0.92
N PHE A 410 -12.35 1.02 -1.74
CA PHE A 410 -12.62 -0.06 -2.69
C PHE A 410 -11.51 -0.20 -3.74
N TYR A 411 -11.03 0.91 -4.28
CA TYR A 411 -9.89 0.95 -5.19
C TYR A 411 -8.63 0.33 -4.56
N LEU A 412 -8.27 0.75 -3.35
CA LEU A 412 -7.10 0.22 -2.64
C LEU A 412 -7.26 -1.26 -2.29
N PHE A 413 -8.46 -1.67 -1.90
CA PHE A 413 -8.78 -3.07 -1.67
C PHE A 413 -8.56 -3.92 -2.94
N MET A 414 -9.12 -3.49 -4.07
CA MET A 414 -8.94 -4.16 -5.37
C MET A 414 -7.46 -4.25 -5.74
N PHE A 415 -6.71 -3.16 -5.61
CA PHE A 415 -5.29 -3.12 -5.89
C PHE A 415 -4.50 -4.12 -5.04
N THR A 416 -4.74 -4.12 -3.72
CA THR A 416 -4.03 -5.01 -2.78
C THR A 416 -4.43 -6.47 -2.98
N PHE A 417 -5.73 -6.75 -3.12
CA PHE A 417 -6.24 -8.10 -3.27
C PHE A 417 -5.76 -8.76 -4.58
N PHE A 418 -5.94 -8.09 -5.70
CA PHE A 418 -5.48 -8.61 -6.98
C PHE A 418 -3.97 -8.62 -7.09
N GLY A 419 -3.29 -7.61 -6.53
CA GLY A 419 -1.83 -7.59 -6.44
C GLY A 419 -1.28 -8.81 -5.72
N ALA A 420 -1.85 -9.18 -4.58
CA ALA A 420 -1.42 -10.36 -3.84
C ALA A 420 -1.57 -11.68 -4.64
N MET A 421 -2.48 -11.74 -5.62
CA MET A 421 -2.59 -12.89 -6.53
C MET A 421 -1.43 -12.96 -7.53
N GLY A 422 -0.67 -11.89 -7.72
CA GLY A 422 0.37 -11.78 -8.74
C GLY A 422 1.47 -12.82 -8.60
N SER A 423 1.97 -13.04 -7.38
CA SER A 423 2.98 -14.08 -7.13
C SER A 423 2.51 -15.47 -7.51
N GLN A 424 1.24 -15.78 -7.21
CA GLN A 424 0.60 -17.06 -7.57
C GLN A 424 0.42 -17.20 -9.08
N VAL A 425 -0.04 -16.15 -9.75
CA VAL A 425 -0.27 -16.19 -11.21
C VAL A 425 1.02 -16.49 -11.94
N VAL A 426 2.11 -15.78 -11.63
CA VAL A 426 3.42 -16.04 -12.24
C VAL A 426 3.93 -17.44 -11.87
N GLY A 427 3.81 -17.86 -10.59
CA GLY A 427 4.23 -19.18 -10.13
C GLY A 427 3.47 -20.31 -10.82
N SER A 428 2.15 -20.15 -11.02
CA SER A 428 1.34 -21.15 -11.74
C SER A 428 1.69 -21.22 -13.22
N VAL A 429 1.98 -20.08 -13.88
CA VAL A 429 2.45 -20.06 -15.27
C VAL A 429 3.83 -20.73 -15.37
N ALA A 430 4.74 -20.42 -14.45
CA ALA A 430 6.08 -21.05 -14.41
C ALA A 430 5.99 -22.56 -14.24
N TYR A 431 5.19 -23.03 -13.30
CA TYR A 431 5.09 -24.46 -12.97
C TYR A 431 4.29 -25.28 -14.01
N ARG A 432 3.09 -24.78 -14.42
CA ARG A 432 2.14 -25.55 -15.21
C ARG A 432 2.32 -25.40 -16.73
N ILE A 433 2.83 -24.24 -17.19
CA ILE A 433 2.93 -23.91 -18.62
C ILE A 433 4.38 -24.01 -19.08
N VAL A 434 5.31 -23.37 -18.36
CA VAL A 434 6.72 -23.37 -18.73
C VAL A 434 7.37 -24.71 -18.35
N GLY A 435 7.16 -25.19 -17.13
CA GLY A 435 7.63 -26.49 -16.63
C GLY A 435 9.13 -26.60 -16.37
N ASP A 436 9.91 -25.56 -16.69
CA ASP A 436 11.36 -25.51 -16.44
C ASP A 436 11.67 -24.28 -15.57
N GLU A 437 12.30 -24.54 -14.42
CA GLU A 437 12.65 -23.50 -13.46
C GLU A 437 13.71 -22.51 -13.98
N ALA A 438 14.61 -22.97 -14.86
CA ALA A 438 15.62 -22.11 -15.49
C ALA A 438 14.98 -21.10 -16.47
N GLU A 439 13.81 -21.42 -16.98
CA GLU A 439 13.08 -20.60 -17.96
C GLU A 439 12.01 -19.69 -17.30
N LEU A 440 12.17 -19.34 -16.03
CA LEU A 440 11.26 -18.43 -15.31
C LEU A 440 11.00 -17.12 -16.07
N TRP A 441 11.97 -16.64 -16.84
CA TRP A 441 11.83 -15.48 -17.71
C TRP A 441 10.65 -15.59 -18.69
N LYS A 442 10.36 -16.80 -19.20
CA LYS A 442 9.21 -17.03 -20.09
C LYS A 442 7.89 -16.77 -19.36
N ALA A 443 7.77 -17.23 -18.11
CA ALA A 443 6.58 -16.99 -17.30
C ALA A 443 6.35 -15.50 -17.06
N LEU A 444 7.40 -14.73 -16.79
CA LEU A 444 7.32 -13.27 -16.63
C LEU A 444 6.87 -12.59 -17.93
N VAL A 445 7.47 -12.95 -19.07
CA VAL A 445 7.10 -12.40 -20.38
C VAL A 445 5.65 -12.74 -20.74
N MET A 446 5.21 -13.99 -20.53
CA MET A 446 3.84 -14.43 -20.81
C MET A 446 2.83 -13.69 -19.93
N THR A 447 3.11 -13.58 -18.64
CA THR A 447 2.21 -12.90 -17.71
C THR A 447 2.11 -11.41 -18.03
N ALA A 448 3.23 -10.72 -18.22
CA ALA A 448 3.25 -9.31 -18.59
C ALA A 448 2.63 -9.08 -19.97
N GLY A 449 2.94 -9.94 -20.95
CA GLY A 449 2.46 -9.85 -22.35
C GLY A 449 0.96 -10.09 -22.52
N ILE A 450 0.31 -10.75 -21.55
CA ILE A 450 -1.14 -10.92 -21.54
C ILE A 450 -1.82 -9.85 -20.69
N LEU A 451 -1.39 -9.66 -19.46
CA LEU A 451 -2.12 -8.82 -18.51
C LEU A 451 -2.01 -7.33 -18.81
N LEU A 452 -0.81 -6.85 -19.13
CA LEU A 452 -0.58 -5.41 -19.29
C LEU A 452 -1.14 -4.83 -20.59
N PRO A 453 -1.09 -5.49 -21.76
CA PRO A 453 -1.81 -5.02 -22.94
C PRO A 453 -3.31 -4.93 -22.72
N ILE A 454 -3.92 -5.93 -22.04
CA ILE A 454 -5.34 -5.89 -21.68
C ILE A 454 -5.62 -4.73 -20.73
N ALA A 455 -4.78 -4.52 -19.70
CA ALA A 455 -4.90 -3.38 -18.79
C ALA A 455 -4.82 -2.04 -19.54
N THR A 456 -3.86 -1.91 -20.45
CA THR A 456 -3.69 -0.72 -21.29
C THR A 456 -4.94 -0.47 -22.16
N LEU A 457 -5.46 -1.51 -22.82
CA LEU A 457 -6.67 -1.41 -23.63
C LEU A 457 -7.91 -1.04 -22.82
N LEU A 458 -8.07 -1.60 -21.61
CA LEU A 458 -9.14 -1.23 -20.70
C LEU A 458 -9.02 0.25 -20.28
N MET A 459 -7.80 0.72 -20.00
CA MET A 459 -7.59 2.13 -19.66
C MET A 459 -7.90 3.05 -20.84
N ILE A 460 -7.51 2.67 -22.07
CA ILE A 460 -7.87 3.41 -23.30
C ILE A 460 -9.40 3.45 -23.48
N ARG A 461 -10.08 2.32 -23.24
CA ARG A 461 -11.55 2.24 -23.33
C ARG A 461 -12.25 3.17 -22.31
N ALA A 462 -11.63 3.43 -21.17
CA ALA A 462 -12.16 4.34 -20.17
C ALA A 462 -12.08 5.82 -20.56
N ILE A 463 -11.24 6.22 -21.52
CA ILE A 463 -10.98 7.63 -21.86
C ILE A 463 -12.26 8.36 -22.26
N LYS A 464 -13.03 7.80 -23.21
CA LYS A 464 -14.25 8.44 -23.72
C LYS A 464 -15.33 8.56 -22.65
N PRO A 465 -15.73 7.49 -21.94
CA PRO A 465 -16.71 7.57 -20.86
C PRO A 465 -16.27 8.51 -19.71
N TYR A 466 -14.96 8.54 -19.39
CA TYR A 466 -14.45 9.47 -18.38
C TYR A 466 -14.60 10.92 -18.80
N ARG A 467 -14.31 11.27 -20.04
CA ARG A 467 -14.47 12.62 -20.58
C ARG A 467 -15.94 13.06 -20.52
N GLU A 468 -16.86 12.18 -20.91
CA GLU A 468 -18.30 12.45 -20.87
C GLU A 468 -18.79 12.68 -19.44
N GLU A 469 -18.31 11.88 -18.47
CA GLU A 469 -18.66 12.03 -17.06
C GLU A 469 -18.08 13.32 -16.46
N VAL A 470 -16.84 13.69 -16.81
CA VAL A 470 -16.24 14.96 -16.37
C VAL A 470 -17.03 16.15 -16.92
N ALA A 471 -17.38 16.14 -18.23
CA ALA A 471 -18.18 17.20 -18.82
C ALA A 471 -19.57 17.32 -18.18
N ARG A 472 -20.19 16.17 -17.81
CA ARG A 472 -21.47 16.17 -17.08
C ARG A 472 -21.33 16.82 -15.70
N LEU A 473 -20.28 16.45 -14.94
CA LEU A 473 -20.04 17.01 -13.61
C LEU A 473 -19.74 18.52 -13.68
N GLU A 474 -19.01 18.99 -14.69
CA GLU A 474 -18.74 20.40 -14.92
C GLU A 474 -20.04 21.18 -15.27
N ALA A 475 -20.94 20.59 -16.06
CA ALA A 475 -22.26 21.17 -16.36
C ALA A 475 -23.18 21.24 -15.12
N GLU A 476 -23.00 20.31 -14.16
CA GLU A 476 -23.70 20.32 -12.85
C GLU A 476 -23.04 21.28 -11.83
N GLY A 477 -21.95 22.00 -12.20
CA GLY A 477 -21.21 22.92 -11.33
C GLY A 477 -20.33 22.21 -10.27
N ARG A 478 -19.87 20.99 -10.57
CA ARG A 478 -19.11 20.12 -9.66
C ARG A 478 -17.70 19.83 -10.14
#